data_be64984e2bac50a687417b84f26b4f9a
#
_entry.id   be64984e2bac50a687417b84f26b4f9a
#
_cell.length_a   1.000
_cell.length_b   1.000
_cell.length_c   1.000
_cell.angle_alpha   90.00
_cell.angle_beta   90.00
_cell.angle_gamma   90.00
#
_symmetry.space_group_name_H-M   'P 1'
#
loop_
_entity.id
_entity.type
_entity.pdbx_description
1 polymer ?
#
loop_
_entity_poly.entity_id
_entity_poly.type
_entity_poly.pdbx_seq_one_letter_code
_entity_poly.pdbx_strand_id
1 'polypeptide(L)'
;MEFPEELFASGNVRLDAQLKFTAEIDRMTSVLRRTLLLDRSRCENDAEHSWHIAVMALLFEEYSLEKIDLHHAVEMLLVHDLIEIYAGDENGEL
;
A
#
# COMPACT_ATOMS: atom_id res chain seq x y z
N MET A 1 -11.72 12.18 2.94
CA MET A 1 -11.55 12.66 4.31
C MET A 1 -10.45 13.69 4.38
N GLU A 2 -10.70 14.74 5.11
CA GLU A 2 -9.73 15.78 5.29
C GLU A 2 -9.18 15.75 6.70
N PHE A 3 -7.94 16.14 6.85
CA PHE A 3 -7.29 16.17 8.15
C PHE A 3 -7.07 17.61 8.58
N PRO A 4 -7.18 17.90 9.87
CA PRO A 4 -6.92 19.26 10.36
C PRO A 4 -5.51 19.71 10.02
N GLU A 5 -5.39 20.97 9.64
CA GLU A 5 -4.09 21.53 9.25
C GLU A 5 -3.07 21.44 10.39
N GLU A 6 -3.53 21.60 11.62
CA GLU A 6 -2.61 21.60 12.74
C GLU A 6 -1.91 20.28 12.95
N LEU A 7 -2.42 19.19 12.38
CA LEU A 7 -1.74 17.89 12.47
C LEU A 7 -0.42 17.90 11.71
N PHE A 8 -0.25 18.87 10.80
CA PHE A 8 0.92 18.91 9.93
C PHE A 8 1.72 20.19 10.09
N ALA A 9 1.64 20.80 11.26
CA ALA A 9 2.28 22.07 11.52
C ALA A 9 3.28 21.96 12.67
N SER A 10 4.23 21.04 12.53
CA SER A 10 5.22 20.79 13.56
C SER A 10 6.32 21.86 13.62
N GLY A 11 6.44 22.65 12.56
CA GLY A 11 7.54 23.57 12.43
C GLY A 11 8.71 23.00 11.63
N ASN A 12 8.63 21.71 11.26
CA ASN A 12 9.63 21.06 10.46
C ASN A 12 8.98 20.68 9.13
N VAL A 13 9.38 21.37 8.06
CA VAL A 13 8.72 21.21 6.76
C VAL A 13 8.79 19.78 6.25
N ARG A 14 9.95 19.15 6.39
CA ARG A 14 10.12 17.79 5.91
C ARG A 14 9.25 16.80 6.69
N LEU A 15 9.22 16.97 8.01
CA LEU A 15 8.38 16.10 8.85
C LEU A 15 6.91 16.28 8.51
N ASP A 16 6.49 17.52 8.29
CA ASP A 16 5.09 17.76 7.96
C ASP A 16 4.71 17.12 6.63
N ALA A 17 5.61 17.17 5.65
CA ALA A 17 5.35 16.50 4.37
C ALA A 17 5.24 14.99 4.55
N GLN A 18 6.09 14.41 5.38
CA GLN A 18 6.05 12.98 5.65
C GLN A 18 4.77 12.59 6.38
N LEU A 19 4.35 13.40 7.34
CA LEU A 19 3.09 13.13 8.05
C LEU A 19 1.90 13.22 7.11
N LYS A 20 1.90 14.21 6.21
CA LYS A 20 0.83 14.30 5.22
C LYS A 20 0.81 13.08 4.33
N PHE A 21 1.99 12.61 3.93
CA PHE A 21 2.05 11.45 3.07
C PHE A 21 1.51 10.20 3.77
N THR A 22 1.82 10.03 5.07
CA THR A 22 1.29 8.88 5.80
C THR A 22 -0.22 8.94 5.88
N ALA A 23 -0.79 10.14 5.98
CA ALA A 23 -2.24 10.28 5.97
C ALA A 23 -2.81 9.93 4.61
N GLU A 24 -2.10 10.29 3.53
CA GLU A 24 -2.58 9.98 2.20
C GLU A 24 -2.53 8.49 1.90
N ILE A 25 -1.48 7.80 2.32
CA ILE A 25 -1.38 6.38 2.01
C ILE A 25 -2.44 5.55 2.74
N ASP A 26 -3.05 6.11 3.77
CA ASP A 26 -4.18 5.44 4.41
C ASP A 26 -5.31 5.20 3.41
N ARG A 27 -5.38 6.01 2.37
CA ARG A 27 -6.41 5.86 1.34
C ARG A 27 -6.30 4.55 0.58
N MET A 28 -5.17 3.84 0.70
CA MET A 28 -5.03 2.53 0.09
C MET A 28 -6.10 1.57 0.61
N THR A 29 -6.58 1.78 1.83
CA THR A 29 -7.62 0.92 2.40
C THR A 29 -8.96 1.12 1.70
N SER A 30 -9.11 2.20 0.96
CA SER A 30 -10.36 2.48 0.22
C SER A 30 -10.26 2.11 -1.26
N VAL A 31 -9.09 1.64 -1.70
CA VAL A 31 -8.92 1.21 -3.09
C VAL A 31 -9.24 -0.27 -3.15
N LEU A 32 -10.38 -0.61 -3.75
CA LEU A 32 -10.83 -1.99 -3.82
C LEU A 32 -10.29 -2.67 -5.07
N ARG A 33 -9.90 -3.91 -4.89
CA ARG A 33 -9.47 -4.74 -6.01
C ARG A 33 -10.65 -5.60 -6.44
N ARG A 34 -10.52 -6.21 -7.60
CA ARG A 34 -11.58 -7.09 -8.10
C ARG A 34 -11.48 -8.50 -7.52
N THR A 35 -10.34 -8.82 -6.91
CA THR A 35 -10.13 -10.14 -6.34
C THR A 35 -10.74 -10.22 -4.96
N LEU A 36 -11.25 -11.39 -4.64
CA LEU A 36 -11.85 -11.66 -3.34
C LEU A 36 -10.79 -12.12 -2.35
N LEU A 37 -11.07 -11.93 -1.07
CA LEU A 37 -10.28 -12.60 -0.04
C LEU A 37 -10.42 -14.10 -0.22
N LEU A 38 -9.51 -14.86 0.38
CA LEU A 38 -9.56 -16.32 0.27
C LEU A 38 -10.86 -16.90 0.77
N ASP A 39 -11.44 -16.29 1.79
CA ASP A 39 -12.71 -16.77 2.33
C ASP A 39 -13.90 -16.25 1.55
N ARG A 40 -13.66 -15.43 0.52
CA ARG A 40 -14.68 -14.93 -0.39
C ARG A 40 -15.68 -13.98 0.26
N SER A 41 -15.37 -13.47 1.45
CA SER A 41 -16.30 -12.63 2.16
C SER A 41 -16.45 -11.24 1.55
N ARG A 42 -15.41 -10.77 0.87
CA ARG A 42 -15.43 -9.45 0.24
C ARG A 42 -14.22 -9.31 -0.67
N CYS A 43 -14.21 -8.25 -1.46
CA CYS A 43 -13.03 -7.92 -2.25
C CYS A 43 -11.93 -7.40 -1.32
N GLU A 44 -10.69 -7.71 -1.65
CA GLU A 44 -9.59 -7.19 -0.87
C GLU A 44 -9.31 -5.74 -1.25
N ASN A 45 -8.88 -4.94 -0.30
CA ASN A 45 -8.41 -3.60 -0.63
C ASN A 45 -6.93 -3.64 -0.95
N ASP A 46 -6.42 -2.55 -1.51
CA ASP A 46 -5.07 -2.52 -2.03
C ASP A 46 -4.00 -2.54 -0.94
N ALA A 47 -4.33 -2.03 0.24
CA ALA A 47 -3.40 -2.12 1.37
C ALA A 47 -3.22 -3.58 1.79
N GLU A 48 -4.33 -4.33 1.85
CA GLU A 48 -4.27 -5.75 2.18
C GLU A 48 -3.48 -6.52 1.14
N HIS A 49 -3.71 -6.18 -0.13
CA HIS A 49 -3.00 -6.84 -1.21
C HIS A 49 -1.49 -6.62 -1.10
N SER A 50 -1.07 -5.37 -0.92
CA SER A 50 0.36 -5.06 -0.85
C SER A 50 1.02 -5.74 0.34
N TRP A 51 0.34 -5.75 1.49
CA TRP A 51 0.85 -6.43 2.66
C TRP A 51 0.98 -7.93 2.42
N HIS A 52 -0.07 -8.53 1.83
CA HIS A 52 -0.12 -9.96 1.61
C HIS A 52 1.03 -10.42 0.70
N ILE A 53 1.23 -9.73 -0.42
CA ILE A 53 2.29 -10.15 -1.35
C ILE A 53 3.68 -9.87 -0.78
N ALA A 54 3.84 -8.85 0.07
CA ALA A 54 5.12 -8.62 0.72
C ALA A 54 5.46 -9.76 1.69
N VAL A 55 4.45 -10.20 2.46
CA VAL A 55 4.66 -11.34 3.37
C VAL A 55 4.96 -12.61 2.59
N MET A 56 4.27 -12.81 1.45
CA MET A 56 4.55 -13.95 0.61
C MET A 56 5.99 -13.95 0.09
N ALA A 57 6.50 -12.76 -0.26
CA ALA A 57 7.89 -12.66 -0.70
C ALA A 57 8.86 -13.09 0.39
N LEU A 58 8.58 -12.70 1.63
CA LEU A 58 9.41 -13.10 2.75
C LEU A 58 9.38 -14.61 2.98
N LEU A 59 8.20 -15.21 2.83
CA LEU A 59 8.05 -16.64 3.07
C LEU A 59 8.65 -17.49 1.97
N PHE A 60 8.52 -17.06 0.72
CA PHE A 60 8.87 -17.91 -0.41
C PHE A 60 10.24 -17.60 -1.02
N GLU A 61 10.98 -16.69 -0.40
CA GLU A 61 12.29 -16.35 -0.90
C GLU A 61 13.21 -17.59 -0.95
N GLU A 62 13.03 -18.51 -0.03
CA GLU A 62 13.87 -19.72 0.02
C GLU A 62 13.69 -20.61 -1.21
N TYR A 63 12.61 -20.40 -1.97
CA TYR A 63 12.36 -21.19 -3.19
C TYR A 63 12.83 -20.48 -4.45
N SER A 64 13.44 -19.32 -4.30
CA SER A 64 13.95 -18.60 -5.45
C SER A 64 15.13 -19.33 -6.04
N LEU A 65 15.16 -19.43 -7.37
CA LEU A 65 16.26 -20.09 -8.05
C LEU A 65 17.50 -19.22 -8.13
N GLU A 66 17.33 -17.92 -7.92
CA GLU A 66 18.43 -16.97 -7.97
C GLU A 66 18.46 -16.15 -6.70
N LYS A 67 19.64 -15.63 -6.38
CA LYS A 67 19.73 -14.75 -5.24
C LYS A 67 19.03 -13.44 -5.57
N ILE A 68 18.14 -13.01 -4.69
CA ILE A 68 17.42 -11.75 -4.90
C ILE A 68 17.73 -10.81 -3.74
N ASP A 69 17.57 -9.51 -4.01
CA ASP A 69 17.64 -8.50 -2.98
C ASP A 69 16.26 -8.40 -2.34
N LEU A 70 16.07 -9.19 -1.29
CA LEU A 70 14.76 -9.32 -0.67
C LEU A 70 14.27 -8.00 -0.08
N HIS A 71 15.16 -7.22 0.52
CA HIS A 71 14.78 -5.94 1.09
C HIS A 71 14.20 -5.03 0.02
N HIS A 72 14.90 -4.93 -1.11
CA HIS A 72 14.41 -4.10 -2.22
C HIS A 72 13.10 -4.62 -2.78
N ALA A 73 12.98 -5.94 -2.91
CA ALA A 73 11.76 -6.54 -3.43
C ALA A 73 10.56 -6.21 -2.54
N VAL A 74 10.73 -6.32 -1.23
CA VAL A 74 9.66 -6.03 -0.29
C VAL A 74 9.29 -4.55 -0.34
N GLU A 75 10.30 -3.67 -0.41
CA GLU A 75 10.01 -2.25 -0.55
C GLU A 75 9.17 -1.96 -1.79
N MET A 76 9.55 -2.58 -2.92
CA MET A 76 8.81 -2.36 -4.16
C MET A 76 7.38 -2.87 -4.05
N LEU A 77 7.19 -4.04 -3.43
CA LEU A 77 5.84 -4.59 -3.29
C LEU A 77 4.95 -3.72 -2.41
N LEU A 78 5.53 -3.10 -1.39
CA LEU A 78 4.77 -2.25 -0.49
C LEU A 78 4.36 -0.93 -1.13
N VAL A 79 5.14 -0.43 -2.10
CA VAL A 79 4.88 0.89 -2.66
C VAL A 79 4.37 0.88 -4.10
N HIS A 80 4.39 -0.28 -4.78
CA HIS A 80 4.14 -0.31 -6.23
C HIS A 80 2.76 0.20 -6.61
N ASP A 81 1.78 0.04 -5.74
CA ASP A 81 0.42 0.45 -6.05
C ASP A 81 0.01 1.77 -5.41
N LEU A 82 0.95 2.52 -4.83
CA LEU A 82 0.57 3.78 -4.19
C LEU A 82 -0.10 4.75 -5.15
N ILE A 83 0.25 4.69 -6.43
CA ILE A 83 -0.39 5.55 -7.42
C ILE A 83 -1.88 5.30 -7.52
N GLU A 84 -2.33 4.12 -7.10
CA GLU A 84 -3.74 3.76 -7.17
C GLU A 84 -4.63 4.60 -6.25
N ILE A 85 -4.06 5.27 -5.26
CA ILE A 85 -4.89 6.15 -4.44
C ILE A 85 -5.46 7.31 -5.26
N TYR A 86 -4.84 7.59 -6.41
CA TYR A 86 -5.31 8.67 -7.28
C TYR A 86 -6.09 8.15 -8.49
N ALA A 87 -5.87 6.90 -8.88
CA ALA A 87 -6.47 6.36 -10.08
C ALA A 87 -7.28 5.09 -9.85
N GLY A 88 -7.30 4.60 -8.62
CA GLY A 88 -7.92 3.31 -8.33
C GLY A 88 -9.38 3.21 -8.69
N ASP A 89 -10.10 4.29 -8.54
CA ASP A 89 -11.52 4.27 -8.85
C ASP A 89 -11.80 3.90 -10.29
N GLU A 90 -10.94 4.36 -11.17
CA GLU A 90 -11.14 4.09 -12.57
C GLU A 90 -10.88 2.65 -12.90
N ASN A 91 -10.00 2.01 -12.14
CA ASN A 91 -9.66 0.63 -12.37
C ASN A 91 -10.53 -0.32 -11.56
N GLY A 92 -10.91 0.14 -10.38
CA GLY A 92 -11.62 -0.74 -9.49
C GLY A 92 -13.09 -0.83 -9.77
N GLU A 93 -13.56 0.11 -10.55
CA GLU A 93 -14.81 0.09 -10.71
C GLU A 93 -15.20 -0.82 -11.51
N LEU A 94 -15.35 -1.22 -11.51
CA LEU A 94 -15.57 -2.11 -12.16
C LEU A 94 -16.48 -2.57 -12.43
#